data_748ac155f2b8ba13e05f2eb03687e15c
#
_entry.id   748ac155f2b8ba13e05f2eb03687e15c
#
_cell.length_a   1.000
_cell.length_b   1.000
_cell.length_c   1.000
_cell.angle_alpha   90.00
_cell.angle_beta   90.00
_cell.angle_gamma   90.00
#
_symmetry.space_group_name_H-M   'P 1'
#
loop_
_entity.id
_entity.type
_entity.pdbx_description
1 polymer ?
#
loop_
_entity_poly.entity_id
_entity_poly.type
_entity_poly.pdbx_seq_one_letter_code
_entity_poly.pdbx_strand_id
1 'polypeptide(L)'
;EKVRFKMLNDTFMEDCKWCYEREKVFNDSKRLDEIKQSGNSHLTKPLAMPTHLQINLTNVCNLKCVMCSPKYSTKWNEDVDTLGKMRLNLVKQPVKKISEDVLKKTIRDFVSTRSFAEKTIEIYGGEPFLSKEFWRIIDNTPYQQLRNVRFKCNTNGTILNDAIIT
;
A
#
# COMPACT_ATOMS: atom_id res chain seq x y z
N GLU A 1 -18.88 0.50 6.25
CA GLU A 1 -20.01 1.43 6.07
C GLU A 1 -20.15 2.46 7.18
N LYS A 2 -20.10 2.08 8.47
CA LYS A 2 -20.24 3.02 9.61
C LYS A 2 -19.18 4.14 9.60
N VAL A 3 -17.92 3.82 9.34
CA VAL A 3 -16.81 4.80 9.28
C VAL A 3 -17.04 5.80 8.14
N ARG A 4 -17.35 5.29 6.96
CA ARG A 4 -17.61 6.12 5.78
C ARG A 4 -18.82 7.06 5.97
N PHE A 5 -19.90 6.55 6.56
CA PHE A 5 -21.07 7.35 6.88
C PHE A 5 -20.71 8.51 7.83
N LYS A 6 -19.95 8.25 8.88
CA LYS A 6 -19.47 9.29 9.81
C LYS A 6 -18.60 10.33 9.10
N MET A 7 -17.68 9.89 8.22
CA MET A 7 -16.84 10.80 7.45
C MET A 7 -17.65 11.71 6.53
N LEU A 8 -18.67 11.18 5.86
CA LEU A 8 -19.55 11.94 4.96
C LEU A 8 -20.41 12.98 5.70
N ASN A 9 -20.69 12.74 6.97
CA ASN A 9 -21.49 13.65 7.81
C ASN A 9 -20.64 14.50 8.75
N ASP A 10 -19.36 14.62 8.47
CA ASP A 10 -18.38 15.40 9.24
C ASP A 10 -18.38 15.08 10.76
N THR A 11 -18.73 13.83 11.07
CA THR A 11 -18.79 13.37 12.47
C THR A 11 -17.38 13.03 12.94
N PHE A 12 -16.97 13.61 14.07
CA PHE A 12 -15.71 13.29 14.70
C PHE A 12 -15.54 11.78 14.92
N MET A 13 -14.36 11.27 14.59
CA MET A 13 -13.97 9.88 14.83
C MET A 13 -12.68 9.82 15.63
N GLU A 14 -12.68 9.01 16.69
CA GLU A 14 -11.50 8.85 17.54
C GLU A 14 -10.29 8.34 16.75
N ASP A 15 -10.50 7.43 15.82
CA ASP A 15 -9.44 6.91 14.94
C ASP A 15 -8.78 7.99 14.06
N CYS A 16 -9.48 9.12 13.85
CA CYS A 16 -9.00 10.26 13.07
C CYS A 16 -8.51 11.42 13.94
N LYS A 17 -8.50 11.27 15.26
CA LYS A 17 -8.15 12.30 16.24
C LYS A 17 -6.82 12.98 15.91
N TRP A 18 -5.79 12.21 15.56
CA TRP A 18 -4.48 12.74 15.20
C TRP A 18 -4.53 13.75 14.03
N CYS A 19 -5.32 13.46 13.00
CA CYS A 19 -5.49 14.40 11.88
C CYS A 19 -6.17 15.69 12.35
N TYR A 20 -7.23 15.58 13.13
CA TYR A 20 -7.95 16.76 13.64
C TYR A 20 -7.11 17.62 14.58
N GLU A 21 -6.31 17.02 15.45
CA GLU A 21 -5.39 17.75 16.33
C GLU A 21 -4.30 18.47 15.52
N ARG A 22 -3.74 17.80 14.53
CA ARG A 22 -2.76 18.39 13.63
C ARG A 22 -3.34 19.57 12.83
N GLU A 23 -4.57 19.42 12.35
CA GLU A 23 -5.28 20.48 11.61
C GLU A 23 -5.49 21.74 12.45
N LYS A 24 -5.80 21.59 13.75
CA LYS A 24 -5.95 22.73 14.66
C LYS A 24 -4.67 23.54 14.85
N VAL A 25 -3.51 22.90 14.80
CA VAL A 25 -2.22 23.53 15.06
C VAL A 25 -1.57 24.03 13.77
N PHE A 26 -1.60 23.21 12.72
CA PHE A 26 -0.82 23.45 11.50
C PHE A 26 -1.68 23.73 10.28
N ASN A 27 -2.99 23.61 10.38
CA ASN A 27 -3.94 23.69 9.24
C ASN A 27 -3.56 22.72 8.09
N ASP A 28 -3.00 21.58 8.45
CA ASP A 28 -2.40 20.58 7.57
C ASP A 28 -2.65 19.18 8.15
N SER A 29 -2.99 18.21 7.32
CA SER A 29 -3.05 16.80 7.66
C SER A 29 -3.13 15.93 6.43
N LYS A 30 -2.83 14.63 6.57
CA LYS A 30 -3.02 13.64 5.51
C LYS A 30 -4.47 13.63 5.00
N ARG A 31 -5.45 13.84 5.87
CA ARG A 31 -6.86 13.93 5.51
C ARG A 31 -7.13 15.12 4.58
N LEU A 32 -6.61 16.31 4.92
CA LEU A 32 -6.76 17.50 4.09
C LEU A 32 -6.04 17.37 2.74
N ASP A 33 -4.88 16.72 2.71
CA ASP A 33 -4.16 16.46 1.48
C ASP A 33 -4.94 15.54 0.54
N GLU A 34 -5.53 14.48 1.07
CA GLU A 34 -6.38 13.57 0.29
C GLU A 34 -7.62 14.28 -0.25
N ILE A 35 -8.24 15.15 0.55
CA ILE A 35 -9.38 15.97 0.10
C ILE A 35 -8.98 16.91 -1.03
N LYS A 36 -7.84 17.59 -0.90
CA LYS A 36 -7.32 18.49 -1.95
C LYS A 36 -7.00 17.75 -3.25
N GLN A 37 -6.36 16.58 -3.15
CA GLN A 37 -5.98 15.77 -4.30
C GLN A 37 -7.17 15.13 -5.01
N SER A 38 -8.18 14.69 -4.25
CA SER A 38 -9.36 14.02 -4.82
C SER A 38 -10.37 14.99 -5.43
N GLY A 39 -10.26 16.29 -5.16
CA GLY A 39 -11.29 17.27 -5.48
C GLY A 39 -12.60 16.97 -4.74
N ASN A 40 -13.43 17.97 -4.53
CA ASN A 40 -14.70 17.83 -3.79
C ASN A 40 -15.74 16.91 -4.45
N SER A 41 -15.49 16.47 -5.69
CA SER A 41 -16.46 15.67 -6.47
C SER A 41 -16.67 14.25 -5.94
N HIS A 42 -15.73 13.71 -5.15
CA HIS A 42 -15.80 12.35 -4.61
C HIS A 42 -16.50 12.27 -3.26
N LEU A 43 -16.59 13.38 -2.53
CA LEU A 43 -17.18 13.41 -1.19
C LEU A 43 -18.71 13.37 -1.19
N THR A 44 -19.34 13.81 -2.29
CA THR A 44 -20.80 13.93 -2.38
C THR A 44 -21.52 12.65 -2.81
N LYS A 45 -20.77 11.62 -3.25
CA LYS A 45 -21.38 10.36 -3.71
C LYS A 45 -21.11 9.23 -2.73
N PRO A 46 -22.13 8.70 -2.03
CA PRO A 46 -21.98 7.60 -1.06
C PRO A 46 -21.35 6.33 -1.65
N LEU A 47 -21.38 6.18 -2.96
CA LEU A 47 -20.90 5.03 -3.73
C LEU A 47 -19.60 5.29 -4.50
N ALA A 48 -18.87 6.36 -4.20
CA ALA A 48 -17.56 6.57 -4.84
C ALA A 48 -16.63 5.41 -4.48
N MET A 49 -16.19 4.69 -5.51
CA MET A 49 -15.25 3.58 -5.35
C MET A 49 -13.83 4.14 -5.20
N PRO A 50 -12.97 3.49 -4.41
CA PRO A 50 -11.59 3.93 -4.28
C PRO A 50 -10.89 3.90 -5.65
N THR A 51 -10.09 4.94 -5.90
CA THR A 51 -9.26 5.06 -7.11
C THR A 51 -7.80 4.70 -6.84
N HIS A 52 -7.45 4.50 -5.58
CA HIS A 52 -6.11 4.16 -5.15
C HIS A 52 -6.15 2.90 -4.27
N LEU A 53 -5.40 1.89 -4.67
CA LEU A 53 -5.25 0.62 -3.96
C LEU A 53 -3.79 0.40 -3.58
N GLN A 54 -3.50 0.38 -2.29
CA GLN A 54 -2.18 0.02 -1.77
C GLN A 54 -2.17 -1.44 -1.32
N ILE A 55 -1.20 -2.20 -1.80
CA ILE A 55 -1.05 -3.62 -1.48
C ILE A 55 0.35 -3.86 -0.92
N ASN A 56 0.40 -4.44 0.27
CA ASN A 56 1.64 -4.93 0.85
C ASN A 56 1.73 -6.45 0.62
N LEU A 57 2.52 -6.86 -0.38
CA LEU A 57 2.56 -8.26 -0.83
C LEU A 57 3.28 -9.18 0.16
N THR A 58 4.45 -8.74 0.63
CA THR A 58 5.35 -9.56 1.46
C THR A 58 6.32 -8.68 2.22
N ASN A 59 6.94 -9.23 3.25
CA ASN A 59 8.10 -8.60 3.90
C ASN A 59 9.43 -9.29 3.52
N VAL A 60 9.43 -10.15 2.49
CA VAL A 60 10.68 -10.74 1.99
C VAL A 60 11.48 -9.69 1.23
N CYS A 61 12.73 -9.49 1.60
CA CYS A 61 13.65 -8.56 0.97
C CYS A 61 15.07 -9.12 1.04
N ASN A 62 15.89 -8.73 0.08
CA ASN A 62 17.31 -9.12 0.03
C ASN A 62 18.25 -8.07 0.64
N LEU A 63 17.73 -6.90 1.06
CA LEU A 63 18.51 -5.83 1.67
C LEU A 63 18.12 -5.55 3.13
N LYS A 64 19.08 -4.97 3.87
CA LYS A 64 18.95 -4.46 5.24
C LYS A 64 19.15 -2.95 5.26
N CYS A 65 18.26 -2.19 4.60
CA CYS A 65 18.34 -0.74 4.57
C CYS A 65 18.17 -0.14 5.97
N VAL A 66 18.94 0.89 6.30
CA VAL A 66 18.96 1.51 7.65
C VAL A 66 17.58 2.05 8.07
N MET A 67 16.76 2.54 7.11
CA MET A 67 15.41 3.01 7.38
C MET A 67 14.37 1.89 7.54
N CYS A 68 14.75 0.63 7.28
CA CYS A 68 13.86 -0.52 7.39
C CYS A 68 14.00 -1.23 8.74
N SER A 69 13.07 -2.12 9.01
CA SER A 69 13.07 -2.99 10.18
C SER A 69 12.66 -4.42 9.80
N PRO A 70 12.79 -5.40 10.70
CA PRO A 70 12.33 -6.78 10.45
C PRO A 70 10.85 -6.86 9.98
N LYS A 71 10.04 -5.88 10.35
CA LYS A 71 8.63 -5.80 9.92
C LYS A 71 8.48 -5.70 8.40
N TYR A 72 9.42 -5.00 7.75
CA TYR A 72 9.38 -4.70 6.30
C TYR A 72 10.46 -5.41 5.50
N SER A 73 11.49 -5.96 6.16
CA SER A 73 12.53 -6.77 5.53
C SER A 73 12.92 -7.92 6.44
N THR A 74 12.60 -9.14 6.00
CA THR A 74 13.01 -10.37 6.73
C THR A 74 14.52 -10.56 6.76
N LYS A 75 15.28 -9.89 5.89
CA LYS A 75 16.75 -9.94 5.91
C LYS A 75 17.34 -9.40 7.22
N TRP A 76 16.65 -8.45 7.86
CA TRP A 76 17.00 -7.96 9.20
C TRP A 76 16.94 -9.01 10.30
N ASN A 77 16.18 -10.10 10.10
CA ASN A 77 16.09 -11.18 11.09
C ASN A 77 17.44 -11.82 11.41
N GLU A 78 18.41 -11.76 10.49
CA GLU A 78 19.77 -12.27 10.68
C GLU A 78 20.51 -11.54 11.81
N ASP A 79 20.23 -10.24 11.96
CA ASP A 79 20.96 -9.37 12.88
C ASP A 79 20.19 -9.06 14.18
N VAL A 80 18.94 -9.49 14.28
CA VAL A 80 18.06 -9.15 15.43
C VAL A 80 18.69 -9.57 16.77
N ASP A 81 19.28 -10.77 16.84
CA ASP A 81 19.85 -11.27 18.09
C ASP A 81 21.09 -10.46 18.52
N THR A 82 21.88 -10.00 17.56
CA THR A 82 23.06 -9.16 17.80
C THR A 82 22.64 -7.74 18.18
N LEU A 83 21.74 -7.13 17.40
CA LEU A 83 21.28 -5.77 17.58
C LEU A 83 20.36 -5.63 18.80
N GLY A 84 19.60 -6.69 19.14
CA GLY A 84 18.79 -6.73 20.35
C GLY A 84 19.63 -6.56 21.62
N LYS A 85 20.85 -7.12 21.64
CA LYS A 85 21.82 -6.88 22.71
C LYS A 85 22.26 -5.42 22.81
N MET A 86 22.18 -4.66 21.72
CA MET A 86 22.48 -3.23 21.65
C MET A 86 21.26 -2.35 22.01
N ARG A 87 20.23 -2.90 22.64
CA ARG A 87 19.01 -2.22 23.10
C ARG A 87 18.17 -1.56 21.98
N LEU A 88 18.21 -2.08 20.77
CA LEU A 88 17.40 -1.57 19.66
C LEU A 88 15.97 -2.13 19.61
N ASN A 89 15.57 -2.94 20.58
CA ASN A 89 14.23 -3.54 20.72
C ASN A 89 13.67 -4.17 19.41
N LEU A 90 14.56 -4.69 18.58
CA LEU A 90 14.17 -5.36 17.35
C LEU A 90 13.66 -6.77 17.67
N VAL A 91 12.59 -7.17 16.98
CA VAL A 91 11.98 -8.50 17.12
C VAL A 91 11.95 -9.18 15.77
N LYS A 92 12.35 -10.44 15.71
CA LYS A 92 12.23 -11.26 14.49
C LYS A 92 10.79 -11.30 14.01
N GLN A 93 10.61 -11.16 12.73
CA GLN A 93 9.29 -11.20 12.11
C GLN A 93 9.18 -12.43 11.21
N PRO A 94 8.05 -13.16 11.25
CA PRO A 94 7.80 -14.22 10.30
C PRO A 94 7.66 -13.65 8.89
N VAL A 95 7.85 -14.51 7.89
CA VAL A 95 7.52 -14.19 6.52
C VAL A 95 6.01 -13.96 6.42
N LYS A 96 5.63 -12.78 5.95
CA LYS A 96 4.24 -12.41 5.69
C LYS A 96 4.00 -12.45 4.20
N LYS A 97 2.93 -13.10 3.79
CA LYS A 97 2.49 -13.16 2.40
C LYS A 97 0.98 -12.96 2.36
N ILE A 98 0.53 -12.26 1.35
CA ILE A 98 -0.89 -12.19 1.07
C ILE A 98 -1.35 -13.50 0.39
N SER A 99 -2.54 -13.97 0.72
CA SER A 99 -3.13 -15.12 0.02
C SER A 99 -3.38 -14.77 -1.45
N GLU A 100 -3.06 -15.70 -2.34
CA GLU A 100 -3.23 -15.52 -3.79
C GLU A 100 -4.69 -15.25 -4.16
N ASP A 101 -5.63 -15.96 -3.55
CA ASP A 101 -7.06 -15.79 -3.84
C ASP A 101 -7.56 -14.42 -3.38
N VAL A 102 -7.13 -13.98 -2.19
CA VAL A 102 -7.46 -12.63 -1.69
C VAL A 102 -6.88 -11.57 -2.62
N LEU A 103 -5.64 -11.75 -3.06
CA LEU A 103 -4.96 -10.81 -3.95
C LEU A 103 -5.68 -10.72 -5.31
N LYS A 104 -5.94 -11.86 -5.95
CA LYS A 104 -6.66 -11.94 -7.23
C LYS A 104 -8.06 -11.32 -7.14
N LYS A 105 -8.79 -11.66 -6.08
CA LYS A 105 -10.12 -11.09 -5.84
C LYS A 105 -10.06 -9.58 -5.68
N THR A 106 -9.16 -9.09 -4.84
CA THR A 106 -9.03 -7.65 -4.55
C THR A 106 -8.69 -6.86 -5.82
N ILE A 107 -7.74 -7.32 -6.63
CA ILE A 107 -7.36 -6.65 -7.87
C ILE A 107 -8.50 -6.69 -8.87
N ARG A 108 -9.11 -7.85 -9.08
CA ARG A 108 -10.25 -7.98 -10.00
C ARG A 108 -11.40 -7.06 -9.60
N ASP A 109 -11.78 -7.05 -8.33
CA ASP A 109 -12.86 -6.21 -7.83
C ASP A 109 -12.50 -4.73 -7.98
N PHE A 110 -11.25 -4.35 -7.76
CA PHE A 110 -10.77 -2.99 -7.94
C PHE A 110 -10.78 -2.57 -9.41
N VAL A 111 -10.23 -3.37 -10.32
CA VAL A 111 -10.14 -2.97 -11.75
C VAL A 111 -11.49 -3.02 -12.45
N SER A 112 -12.39 -3.92 -12.06
CA SER A 112 -13.72 -4.06 -12.66
C SER A 112 -14.70 -2.96 -12.28
N THR A 113 -14.45 -2.23 -11.20
CA THR A 113 -15.32 -1.11 -10.82
C THR A 113 -15.22 0.01 -11.82
N ARG A 114 -16.35 0.52 -12.28
CA ARG A 114 -16.38 1.67 -13.19
C ARG A 114 -15.93 2.93 -12.46
N SER A 115 -14.91 3.60 -12.95
CA SER A 115 -14.46 4.90 -12.50
C SER A 115 -14.08 5.74 -13.72
N PHE A 116 -14.47 7.02 -13.71
CA PHE A 116 -14.01 7.97 -14.71
C PHE A 116 -12.60 8.49 -14.41
N ALA A 117 -12.13 8.34 -13.18
CA ALA A 117 -10.79 8.70 -12.78
C ALA A 117 -9.82 7.55 -13.04
N GLU A 118 -8.57 7.90 -13.38
CA GLU A 118 -7.47 6.95 -13.45
C GLU A 118 -7.32 6.21 -12.12
N LYS A 119 -7.14 4.90 -12.17
CA LYS A 119 -6.89 4.08 -11.00
C LYS A 119 -5.41 3.89 -10.78
N THR A 120 -5.00 3.82 -9.54
CA THR A 120 -3.62 3.52 -9.17
C THR A 120 -3.58 2.28 -8.28
N ILE A 121 -2.76 1.30 -8.65
CA ILE A 121 -2.37 0.19 -7.79
C ILE A 121 -0.92 0.43 -7.38
N GLU A 122 -0.70 0.55 -6.08
CA GLU A 122 0.61 0.81 -5.52
C GLU A 122 1.06 -0.38 -4.69
N ILE A 123 2.20 -0.97 -5.09
CA ILE A 123 2.71 -2.21 -4.51
C ILE A 123 3.87 -1.90 -3.59
N TYR A 124 3.70 -2.29 -2.34
CA TYR A 124 4.68 -2.19 -1.28
C TYR A 124 5.06 -3.58 -0.76
N GLY A 125 6.06 -3.60 0.06
CA GLY A 125 6.52 -4.80 0.74
C GLY A 125 8.01 -4.75 0.95
N GLY A 126 8.64 -5.90 1.15
CA GLY A 126 10.09 -6.01 1.18
C GLY A 126 10.69 -5.59 -0.18
N GLU A 127 10.99 -6.57 -1.03
CA GLU A 127 11.33 -6.34 -2.44
C GLU A 127 10.24 -6.99 -3.31
N PRO A 128 9.38 -6.20 -3.96
CA PRO A 128 8.28 -6.74 -4.75
C PRO A 128 8.71 -7.71 -5.84
N PHE A 129 9.84 -7.48 -6.49
CA PHE A 129 10.33 -8.33 -7.58
C PHE A 129 10.83 -9.71 -7.13
N LEU A 130 11.04 -9.92 -5.83
CA LEU A 130 11.23 -11.24 -5.23
C LEU A 130 9.92 -12.01 -5.04
N SER A 131 8.78 -11.33 -5.11
CA SER A 131 7.48 -11.94 -4.87
C SER A 131 6.94 -12.62 -6.13
N LYS A 132 6.69 -13.93 -6.05
CA LYS A 132 5.99 -14.65 -7.11
C LYS A 132 4.57 -14.10 -7.32
N GLU A 133 3.96 -13.60 -6.26
CA GLU A 133 2.63 -13.01 -6.27
C GLU A 133 2.60 -11.73 -7.12
N PHE A 134 3.68 -10.94 -7.10
CA PHE A 134 3.82 -9.75 -7.96
C PHE A 134 3.76 -10.13 -9.44
N TRP A 135 4.59 -11.07 -9.85
CA TRP A 135 4.65 -11.51 -11.25
C TRP A 135 3.34 -12.12 -11.71
N ARG A 136 2.69 -12.91 -10.86
CA ARG A 136 1.36 -13.48 -11.15
C ARG A 136 0.29 -12.41 -11.36
N ILE A 137 0.35 -11.28 -10.67
CA ILE A 137 -0.56 -10.16 -10.91
C ILE A 137 -0.37 -9.64 -12.34
N ILE A 138 0.89 -9.38 -12.72
CA ILE A 138 1.21 -8.84 -14.03
C ILE A 138 0.79 -9.83 -15.13
N ASP A 139 1.15 -11.10 -14.99
CA ASP A 139 0.89 -12.13 -16.01
C ASP A 139 -0.59 -12.50 -16.17
N ASN A 140 -1.36 -12.49 -15.08
CA ASN A 140 -2.74 -12.97 -15.07
C ASN A 140 -3.79 -11.86 -15.18
N THR A 141 -3.40 -10.59 -15.22
CA THR A 141 -4.36 -9.49 -15.39
C THR A 141 -4.41 -9.07 -16.86
N PRO A 142 -5.53 -9.29 -17.57
CA PRO A 142 -5.63 -8.94 -18.98
C PRO A 142 -5.33 -7.46 -19.22
N TYR A 143 -4.52 -7.18 -20.24
CA TYR A 143 -4.09 -5.82 -20.58
C TYR A 143 -5.26 -4.83 -20.74
N GLN A 144 -6.39 -5.30 -21.30
CA GLN A 144 -7.60 -4.46 -21.46
C GLN A 144 -8.16 -3.96 -20.13
N GLN A 145 -7.99 -4.73 -19.05
CA GLN A 145 -8.42 -4.34 -17.71
C GLN A 145 -7.44 -3.35 -17.06
N LEU A 146 -6.18 -3.36 -17.49
CA LEU A 146 -5.13 -2.50 -16.97
C LEU A 146 -5.01 -1.16 -17.69
N ARG A 147 -5.73 -0.98 -18.79
CA ARG A 147 -5.58 0.18 -19.68
C ARG A 147 -5.74 1.54 -18.98
N ASN A 148 -6.56 1.59 -17.92
CA ASN A 148 -6.81 2.79 -17.11
C ASN A 148 -6.26 2.64 -15.68
N VAL A 149 -5.27 1.77 -15.50
CA VAL A 149 -4.66 1.50 -14.20
C VAL A 149 -3.18 1.83 -14.28
N ARG A 150 -2.76 2.74 -13.41
CA ARG A 150 -1.34 3.02 -13.19
C ARG A 150 -0.80 2.09 -12.11
N PHE A 151 0.23 1.32 -12.45
CA PHE A 151 0.98 0.56 -11.47
C PHE A 151 2.15 1.39 -10.96
N LYS A 152 2.29 1.43 -9.63
CA LYS A 152 3.46 1.97 -8.95
C LYS A 152 4.07 0.87 -8.08
N CYS A 153 5.37 0.79 -8.07
CA CYS A 153 6.10 -0.19 -7.30
C CYS A 153 7.37 0.44 -6.72
N ASN A 154 7.57 0.28 -5.41
CA ASN A 154 8.81 0.66 -4.77
C ASN A 154 9.76 -0.54 -4.76
N THR A 155 10.85 -0.47 -5.50
CA THR A 155 11.87 -1.51 -5.58
C THR A 155 13.24 -0.95 -5.17
N ASN A 156 14.10 -1.81 -4.64
CA ASN A 156 15.50 -1.47 -4.38
C ASN A 156 16.39 -1.60 -5.65
N GLY A 157 15.82 -2.05 -6.75
CA GLY A 157 16.48 -2.13 -8.06
C GLY A 157 17.54 -3.22 -8.21
N THR A 158 17.83 -4.02 -7.19
CA THR A 158 18.92 -5.01 -7.23
C THR A 158 18.62 -6.22 -8.12
N ILE A 159 17.36 -6.40 -8.52
CA ILE A 159 16.89 -7.55 -9.30
C ILE A 159 16.49 -7.12 -10.72
N LEU A 160 16.56 -5.83 -11.02
CA LEU A 160 16.26 -5.32 -12.34
C LEU A 160 17.27 -5.91 -13.36
N ASN A 161 16.72 -6.51 -14.40
CA ASN A 161 17.46 -7.00 -15.56
C ASN A 161 16.67 -6.67 -16.83
N ASP A 162 17.26 -6.89 -17.98
CA ASP A 162 16.66 -6.53 -19.29
C ASP A 162 15.29 -7.21 -19.50
N ALA A 163 15.09 -8.42 -18.97
CA ALA A 163 13.82 -9.14 -19.08
C ALA A 163 12.67 -8.51 -18.24
N ILE A 164 13.01 -7.66 -17.29
CA ILE A 164 12.03 -6.93 -16.46
C ILE A 164 11.72 -5.55 -17.05
N ILE A 165 12.67 -4.98 -17.80
CA ILE A 165 12.59 -3.61 -18.32
C ILE A 165 11.94 -3.57 -19.70
N THR A 166 11.99 -4.66 -20.47
CA THR A 166 11.36 -4.81 -21.77
C THR A 166 9.91 -5.24 -21.69
#